data_1a879d5717c6c6cf0b45b522ce2d6a70
#
_entry.id   1a879d5717c6c6cf0b45b522ce2d6a70
#
_cell.length_a   1.000
_cell.length_b   1.000
_cell.length_c   1.000
_cell.angle_alpha   90.00
_cell.angle_beta   90.00
_cell.angle_gamma   90.00
#
_symmetry.space_group_name_H-M   'P 1'
#
loop_
_entity.id
_entity.type
_entity.pdbx_description
1 polymer ?
#
loop_
_entity_poly.entity_id
_entity_poly.type
_entity_poly.pdbx_seq_one_letter_code
_entity_poly.pdbx_strand_id
1 'polypeptide(L)'
;MNRDFASSLIQLNNTFYREHAASFSDTRRAPWPGWMRTMDIALEQIDAAGNEQPLRVFDLACGNMRFENFALERLSSSVHAGRPLEFYGVDSCQDLATDEGGYARRIPNLHFQEVDVLGTLMKLNPANMPDVVFDAPLADISVCFGFMHHVPSCEYRVRVLDALARQTRPGGIIAISFWEFMNDERMVRKAARAEARAELTPPFEGYDPSQFEPGDHLIGWQNDHRAYRYCHHFDDQQITDLVTGVRALSTNGDAPVRELARFHADGHSGELNRYVILQRA
;
A
#
# COMPACT_ATOMS: atom_id res chain seq x y z
N MET A 1 17.08 2.30 12.44
CA MET A 1 17.49 1.69 11.16
C MET A 1 18.27 2.71 10.33
N ASN A 2 19.45 2.36 9.80
CA ASN A 2 20.18 3.26 8.89
C ASN A 2 19.68 3.12 7.44
N ARG A 3 20.06 4.08 6.57
CA ARG A 3 19.57 4.16 5.18
C ARG A 3 20.00 2.97 4.31
N ASP A 4 21.22 2.50 4.49
CA ASP A 4 21.76 1.41 3.67
C ASP A 4 21.08 0.09 4.01
N PHE A 5 20.83 -0.16 5.29
CA PHE A 5 20.08 -1.33 5.73
C PHE A 5 18.61 -1.28 5.25
N ALA A 6 17.96 -0.12 5.35
CA ALA A 6 16.62 0.08 4.78
C ALA A 6 16.59 -0.20 3.27
N SER A 7 17.61 0.27 2.53
CA SER A 7 17.75 0.00 1.10
C SER A 7 17.89 -1.49 0.81
N SER A 8 18.65 -2.23 1.61
CA SER A 8 18.80 -3.69 1.47
C SER A 8 17.49 -4.44 1.73
N LEU A 9 16.69 -4.01 2.69
CA LEU A 9 15.37 -4.57 2.96
C LEU A 9 14.38 -4.31 1.80
N ILE A 10 14.43 -3.12 1.20
CA ILE A 10 13.64 -2.78 0.01
C ILE A 10 14.05 -3.70 -1.15
N GLN A 11 15.35 -3.84 -1.38
CA GLN A 11 15.88 -4.72 -2.43
C GLN A 11 15.47 -6.18 -2.21
N LEU A 12 15.50 -6.67 -0.97
CA LEU A 12 15.04 -8.01 -0.60
C LEU A 12 13.59 -8.21 -1.03
N ASN A 13 12.71 -7.25 -0.72
CA ASN A 13 11.30 -7.32 -1.10
C ASN A 13 11.10 -7.22 -2.62
N ASN A 14 11.77 -6.31 -3.30
CA ASN A 14 11.69 -6.16 -4.76
C ASN A 14 12.14 -7.45 -5.48
N THR A 15 13.20 -8.09 -4.99
CA THR A 15 13.68 -9.37 -5.52
C THR A 15 12.66 -10.47 -5.29
N PHE A 16 12.11 -10.57 -4.07
CA PHE A 16 11.07 -11.53 -3.74
C PHE A 16 9.86 -11.43 -4.69
N TYR A 17 9.33 -10.24 -4.92
CA TYR A 17 8.15 -10.06 -5.76
C TYR A 17 8.44 -10.39 -7.23
N ARG A 18 9.61 -10.07 -7.76
CA ARG A 18 10.00 -10.47 -9.13
C ARG A 18 10.12 -12.00 -9.29
N GLU A 19 10.72 -12.68 -8.31
CA GLU A 19 10.92 -14.13 -8.37
C GLU A 19 9.65 -14.93 -8.09
N HIS A 20 8.71 -14.38 -7.35
CA HIS A 20 7.51 -15.10 -6.88
C HIS A 20 6.18 -14.50 -7.37
N ALA A 21 6.19 -13.60 -8.37
CA ALA A 21 5.01 -12.88 -8.88
C ALA A 21 3.83 -13.82 -9.17
N ALA A 22 4.03 -14.88 -9.96
CA ALA A 22 2.98 -15.82 -10.32
C ALA A 22 2.40 -16.55 -9.10
N SER A 23 3.25 -17.13 -8.24
CA SER A 23 2.79 -17.84 -7.03
C SER A 23 2.14 -16.92 -6.02
N PHE A 24 2.52 -15.65 -6.00
CA PHE A 24 1.89 -14.63 -5.18
C PHE A 24 0.50 -14.26 -5.70
N SER A 25 0.37 -14.01 -7.00
CA SER A 25 -0.88 -13.70 -7.68
C SER A 25 -1.91 -14.82 -7.53
N ASP A 26 -1.50 -16.09 -7.66
CA ASP A 26 -2.34 -17.28 -7.50
C ASP A 26 -3.05 -17.36 -6.14
N THR A 27 -2.44 -16.82 -5.08
CA THR A 27 -3.03 -16.80 -3.74
C THR A 27 -3.99 -15.64 -3.51
N ARG A 28 -4.16 -14.75 -4.50
CA ARG A 28 -4.90 -13.46 -4.38
C ARG A 28 -5.89 -13.29 -5.52
N ARG A 29 -6.99 -14.06 -5.47
CA ARG A 29 -8.02 -14.08 -6.52
C ARG A 29 -9.32 -13.39 -6.13
N ALA A 30 -9.64 -13.30 -4.84
CA ALA A 30 -10.87 -12.67 -4.36
C ALA A 30 -10.63 -11.23 -3.86
N PRO A 31 -11.60 -10.32 -4.02
CA PRO A 31 -11.56 -9.02 -3.35
C PRO A 31 -11.43 -9.17 -1.83
N TRP A 32 -10.77 -8.24 -1.19
CA TRP A 32 -10.71 -8.20 0.26
C TRP A 32 -11.99 -7.61 0.85
N PRO A 33 -12.55 -8.20 1.92
CA PRO A 33 -13.75 -7.65 2.59
C PRO A 33 -13.63 -6.18 2.98
N GLY A 34 -12.45 -5.74 3.41
CA GLY A 34 -12.19 -4.35 3.79
C GLY A 34 -12.35 -3.35 2.65
N TRP A 35 -12.17 -3.77 1.41
CA TRP A 35 -12.39 -2.91 0.24
C TRP A 35 -13.84 -2.50 0.05
N MET A 36 -14.79 -3.40 0.40
CA MET A 36 -16.22 -3.09 0.31
C MET A 36 -16.55 -1.88 1.19
N ARG A 37 -16.20 -1.97 2.47
CA ARG A 37 -16.45 -0.88 3.43
C ARG A 37 -15.69 0.40 3.07
N THR A 38 -14.47 0.25 2.55
CA THR A 38 -13.67 1.40 2.05
C THR A 38 -14.40 2.12 0.94
N MET A 39 -14.91 1.39 -0.07
CA MET A 39 -15.62 2.01 -1.19
C MET A 39 -16.97 2.60 -0.76
N ASP A 40 -17.68 1.99 0.18
CA ASP A 40 -18.92 2.55 0.71
C ASP A 40 -18.66 3.93 1.34
N ILE A 41 -17.63 4.05 2.20
CA ILE A 41 -17.23 5.32 2.80
C ILE A 41 -16.78 6.33 1.72
N ALA A 42 -15.97 5.89 0.75
CA ALA A 42 -15.48 6.78 -0.32
C ALA A 42 -16.64 7.34 -1.16
N LEU A 43 -17.59 6.50 -1.54
CA LEU A 43 -18.76 6.90 -2.34
C LEU A 43 -19.69 7.87 -1.61
N GLU A 44 -19.78 7.80 -0.29
CA GLU A 44 -20.54 8.74 0.54
C GLU A 44 -19.90 10.14 0.58
N GLN A 45 -18.56 10.22 0.39
CA GLN A 45 -17.82 11.48 0.50
C GLN A 45 -17.57 12.17 -0.85
N ILE A 46 -17.61 11.42 -1.96
CA ILE A 46 -17.38 11.97 -3.28
C ILE A 46 -18.68 12.57 -3.80
N ASP A 47 -18.66 13.85 -4.12
CA ASP A 47 -19.81 14.55 -4.67
C ASP A 47 -20.27 13.91 -6.01
N ALA A 48 -21.52 13.48 -6.04
CA ALA A 48 -22.15 12.91 -7.23
C ALA A 48 -22.71 13.97 -8.17
N ALA A 49 -22.94 15.21 -7.68
CA ALA A 49 -23.68 16.22 -8.41
C ALA A 49 -22.82 16.98 -9.42
N GLY A 50 -23.17 16.85 -10.71
CA GLY A 50 -22.78 17.79 -11.77
C GLY A 50 -21.34 17.76 -12.22
N ASN A 51 -20.56 16.74 -11.86
CA ASN A 51 -19.15 16.66 -12.24
C ASN A 51 -18.96 15.78 -13.49
N GLU A 52 -18.81 16.42 -14.66
CA GLU A 52 -18.51 15.75 -15.94
C GLU A 52 -17.04 15.25 -16.02
N GLN A 53 -16.20 15.67 -15.08
CA GLN A 53 -14.79 15.26 -15.05
C GLN A 53 -14.68 13.76 -14.71
N PRO A 54 -13.69 13.06 -15.26
CA PRO A 54 -13.41 11.67 -14.90
C PRO A 54 -13.25 11.49 -13.39
N LEU A 55 -13.78 10.38 -12.86
CA LEU A 55 -13.46 9.93 -11.52
C LEU A 55 -12.17 9.12 -11.58
N ARG A 56 -11.16 9.58 -10.86
CA ARG A 56 -9.81 9.03 -10.89
C ARG A 56 -9.52 8.22 -9.65
N VAL A 57 -9.03 7.02 -9.86
CA VAL A 57 -8.52 6.12 -8.82
C VAL A 57 -7.03 5.96 -8.99
N PHE A 58 -6.26 6.22 -7.94
CA PHE A 58 -4.81 6.00 -7.90
C PHE A 58 -4.49 4.87 -6.91
N ASP A 59 -3.76 3.84 -7.35
CA ASP A 59 -3.32 2.73 -6.50
C ASP A 59 -1.80 2.67 -6.41
N LEU A 60 -1.30 2.87 -5.20
CA LEU A 60 0.10 2.80 -4.87
C LEU A 60 0.46 1.38 -4.44
N ALA A 61 1.35 0.74 -5.21
CA ALA A 61 1.67 -0.68 -5.14
C ALA A 61 0.46 -1.56 -5.53
N CYS A 62 -0.05 -1.33 -6.72
CA CYS A 62 -1.29 -1.91 -7.27
C CYS A 62 -1.22 -3.43 -7.50
N GLY A 63 -0.02 -4.02 -7.52
CA GLY A 63 0.18 -5.45 -7.69
C GLY A 63 -0.50 -5.99 -8.95
N ASN A 64 -1.41 -6.95 -8.80
CA ASN A 64 -2.09 -7.60 -9.92
C ASN A 64 -3.41 -6.90 -10.35
N MET A 65 -3.61 -5.64 -10.04
CA MET A 65 -4.78 -4.83 -10.43
C MET A 65 -6.14 -5.36 -9.94
N ARG A 66 -6.13 -6.13 -8.89
CA ARG A 66 -7.34 -6.74 -8.35
C ARG A 66 -8.27 -5.72 -7.69
N PHE A 67 -7.69 -4.71 -7.04
CA PHE A 67 -8.47 -3.63 -6.44
C PHE A 67 -9.14 -2.78 -7.51
N GLU A 68 -8.43 -2.42 -8.56
CA GLU A 68 -8.98 -1.61 -9.65
C GLU A 68 -10.16 -2.31 -10.34
N ASN A 69 -10.04 -3.64 -10.57
CA ASN A 69 -11.17 -4.40 -11.12
C ASN A 69 -12.39 -4.38 -10.18
N PHE A 70 -12.17 -4.55 -8.88
CA PHE A 70 -13.22 -4.44 -7.88
C PHE A 70 -13.82 -3.03 -7.83
N ALA A 71 -12.98 -1.99 -7.84
CA ALA A 71 -13.41 -0.59 -7.83
C ALA A 71 -14.21 -0.24 -9.10
N LEU A 72 -13.80 -0.74 -10.27
CA LEU A 72 -14.56 -0.59 -11.52
C LEU A 72 -15.99 -1.12 -11.38
N GLU A 73 -16.16 -2.34 -10.85
CA GLU A 73 -17.49 -2.94 -10.65
C GLU A 73 -18.34 -2.10 -9.67
N ARG A 74 -17.76 -1.64 -8.58
CA ARG A 74 -18.46 -0.82 -7.56
C ARG A 74 -18.84 0.55 -8.10
N LEU A 75 -17.93 1.25 -8.77
CA LEU A 75 -18.16 2.59 -9.33
C LEU A 75 -19.19 2.55 -10.46
N SER A 76 -19.10 1.54 -11.34
CA SER A 76 -20.06 1.36 -12.47
C SER A 76 -21.49 1.06 -12.02
N SER A 77 -21.68 0.56 -10.80
CA SER A 77 -23.00 0.26 -10.21
C SER A 77 -23.45 1.29 -9.17
N SER A 78 -22.71 2.38 -9.00
CA SER A 78 -22.98 3.42 -8.00
C SER A 78 -23.73 4.62 -8.60
N VAL A 79 -23.96 5.65 -7.78
CA VAL A 79 -24.48 6.96 -8.22
C VAL A 79 -23.55 7.69 -9.19
N HIS A 80 -22.30 7.21 -9.34
CA HIS A 80 -21.31 7.73 -10.27
C HIS A 80 -21.25 6.96 -11.60
N ALA A 81 -22.16 6.03 -11.88
CA ALA A 81 -22.13 5.12 -13.04
C ALA A 81 -22.05 5.83 -14.42
N GLY A 82 -22.43 7.08 -14.51
CA GLY A 82 -22.35 7.88 -15.74
C GLY A 82 -21.04 8.64 -15.94
N ARG A 83 -20.13 8.66 -14.94
CA ARG A 83 -18.85 9.37 -15.04
C ARG A 83 -17.81 8.51 -15.74
N PRO A 84 -16.97 9.10 -16.62
CA PRO A 84 -15.79 8.41 -17.10
C PRO A 84 -14.91 8.00 -15.91
N LEU A 85 -14.34 6.78 -15.96
CA LEU A 85 -13.45 6.27 -14.94
C LEU A 85 -12.03 6.19 -15.51
N GLU A 86 -11.05 6.64 -14.73
CA GLU A 86 -9.62 6.55 -15.04
C GLU A 86 -8.90 5.90 -13.85
N PHE A 87 -8.03 4.93 -14.15
CA PHE A 87 -7.27 4.20 -13.15
C PHE A 87 -5.77 4.40 -13.37
N TYR A 88 -5.06 4.73 -12.32
CA TYR A 88 -3.62 4.96 -12.31
C TYR A 88 -2.99 4.04 -11.28
N GLY A 89 -2.21 3.07 -11.73
CA GLY A 89 -1.52 2.11 -10.87
C GLY A 89 -0.01 2.27 -10.97
N VAL A 90 0.68 2.25 -9.84
CA VAL A 90 2.14 2.19 -9.78
C VAL A 90 2.59 0.97 -8.99
N ASP A 91 3.55 0.22 -9.51
CA ASP A 91 4.17 -0.93 -8.83
C ASP A 91 5.61 -1.13 -9.31
N SER A 92 6.46 -1.74 -8.50
CA SER A 92 7.84 -2.07 -8.86
C SER A 92 7.98 -3.40 -9.63
N CYS A 93 6.88 -4.13 -9.81
CA CYS A 93 6.85 -5.45 -10.45
C CYS A 93 5.82 -5.50 -11.58
N GLN A 94 6.27 -5.22 -12.79
CA GLN A 94 5.44 -5.26 -13.99
C GLN A 94 4.79 -6.64 -14.21
N ASP A 95 5.47 -7.73 -13.85
CA ASP A 95 4.95 -9.09 -14.01
C ASP A 95 3.68 -9.35 -13.19
N LEU A 96 3.51 -8.68 -12.04
CA LEU A 96 2.27 -8.72 -11.28
C LEU A 96 1.11 -8.06 -12.04
N ALA A 97 1.38 -6.89 -12.63
CA ALA A 97 0.35 -6.10 -13.32
C ALA A 97 -0.07 -6.68 -14.67
N THR A 98 0.83 -7.40 -15.34
CA THR A 98 0.65 -7.92 -16.70
C THR A 98 0.32 -9.41 -16.77
N ASP A 99 0.04 -10.07 -15.64
CA ASP A 99 -0.34 -11.49 -15.56
C ASP A 99 -1.38 -11.85 -16.66
N GLU A 100 -1.14 -12.95 -17.39
CA GLU A 100 -1.95 -13.35 -18.56
C GLU A 100 -3.44 -13.59 -18.26
N GLY A 101 -3.79 -13.98 -17.02
CA GLY A 101 -5.14 -14.02 -16.50
C GLY A 101 -5.69 -12.67 -16.04
N GLY A 102 -4.90 -11.61 -16.23
CA GLY A 102 -4.87 -10.40 -15.47
C GLY A 102 -6.10 -9.52 -15.56
N TYR A 103 -6.37 -8.89 -14.45
CA TYR A 103 -7.42 -7.89 -14.28
C TYR A 103 -7.19 -6.66 -15.15
N ALA A 104 -5.92 -6.29 -15.41
CA ALA A 104 -5.55 -5.10 -16.18
C ALA A 104 -6.26 -4.99 -17.54
N ARG A 105 -6.45 -6.12 -18.26
CA ARG A 105 -7.12 -6.15 -19.57
C ARG A 105 -8.62 -5.82 -19.51
N ARG A 106 -9.21 -5.86 -18.34
CA ARG A 106 -10.66 -5.63 -18.11
C ARG A 106 -10.95 -4.21 -17.67
N ILE A 107 -9.91 -3.44 -17.32
CA ILE A 107 -10.05 -2.11 -16.75
C ILE A 107 -9.87 -1.09 -17.89
N PRO A 108 -10.94 -0.37 -18.29
CA PRO A 108 -10.81 0.69 -19.28
C PRO A 108 -10.03 1.86 -18.69
N ASN A 109 -9.28 2.56 -19.54
CA ASN A 109 -8.50 3.75 -19.17
C ASN A 109 -7.55 3.48 -17.97
N LEU A 110 -6.90 2.31 -18.00
CA LEU A 110 -5.85 1.96 -17.04
C LEU A 110 -4.50 2.49 -17.51
N HIS A 111 -3.86 3.25 -16.64
CA HIS A 111 -2.50 3.76 -16.80
C HIS A 111 -1.61 3.09 -15.75
N PHE A 112 -0.77 2.16 -16.18
CA PHE A 112 0.20 1.51 -15.33
C PHE A 112 1.60 2.07 -15.55
N GLN A 113 2.33 2.27 -14.44
CA GLN A 113 3.73 2.67 -14.46
C GLN A 113 4.55 1.72 -13.59
N GLU A 114 5.62 1.17 -14.14
CA GLU A 114 6.61 0.44 -13.35
C GLU A 114 7.49 1.45 -12.59
N VAL A 115 7.33 1.53 -11.27
CA VAL A 115 8.01 2.49 -10.40
C VAL A 115 8.48 1.81 -9.13
N ASP A 116 9.77 1.87 -8.84
CA ASP A 116 10.29 1.58 -7.49
C ASP A 116 9.88 2.72 -6.56
N VAL A 117 8.69 2.56 -5.95
CA VAL A 117 8.06 3.56 -5.06
C VAL A 117 9.02 3.99 -3.95
N LEU A 118 9.61 3.03 -3.23
CA LEU A 118 10.47 3.33 -2.09
C LEU A 118 11.81 3.91 -2.53
N GLY A 119 12.41 3.38 -3.59
CA GLY A 119 13.63 3.95 -4.18
C GLY A 119 13.42 5.38 -4.68
N THR A 120 12.24 5.69 -5.19
CA THR A 120 11.85 7.06 -5.59
C THR A 120 11.73 7.96 -4.36
N LEU A 121 10.97 7.56 -3.34
CA LEU A 121 10.78 8.34 -2.12
C LEU A 121 12.10 8.54 -1.34
N MET A 122 13.01 7.57 -1.35
CA MET A 122 14.32 7.70 -0.71
C MET A 122 15.22 8.75 -1.36
N LYS A 123 15.04 9.04 -2.65
CA LYS A 123 15.82 10.06 -3.39
C LYS A 123 15.29 11.47 -3.17
N LEU A 124 14.03 11.62 -2.79
CA LEU A 124 13.42 12.92 -2.56
C LEU A 124 13.90 13.54 -1.25
N ASN A 125 14.06 14.86 -1.26
CA ASN A 125 14.35 15.61 -0.05
C ASN A 125 13.04 15.88 0.71
N PRO A 126 12.90 15.44 1.98
CA PRO A 126 11.68 15.66 2.76
C PRO A 126 11.29 17.12 2.90
N ALA A 127 12.27 18.03 2.95
CA ALA A 127 12.03 19.47 3.08
C ALA A 127 11.55 20.12 1.76
N ASN A 128 11.59 19.38 0.65
CA ASN A 128 11.22 19.92 -0.67
C ASN A 128 10.56 18.81 -1.51
N MET A 129 9.50 18.20 -0.97
CA MET A 129 8.70 17.21 -1.68
C MET A 129 7.93 17.90 -2.81
N PRO A 130 7.86 17.31 -4.01
CA PRO A 130 7.06 17.86 -5.10
C PRO A 130 5.55 17.76 -4.77
N ASP A 131 4.74 18.64 -5.36
CA ASP A 131 3.28 18.64 -5.18
C ASP A 131 2.64 17.35 -5.67
N VAL A 132 3.22 16.74 -6.70
CA VAL A 132 2.85 15.42 -7.24
C VAL A 132 4.10 14.56 -7.32
N VAL A 133 4.04 13.36 -6.75
CA VAL A 133 5.21 12.45 -6.67
C VAL A 133 5.27 11.49 -7.86
N PHE A 134 4.10 11.06 -8.35
CA PHE A 134 3.98 10.10 -9.46
C PHE A 134 3.38 10.78 -10.70
N ASP A 135 3.75 10.32 -11.88
CA ASP A 135 3.26 10.87 -13.16
C ASP A 135 1.79 10.44 -13.41
N ALA A 136 0.90 10.99 -12.59
CA ALA A 136 -0.54 10.78 -12.65
C ALA A 136 -1.26 12.06 -12.20
N PRO A 137 -2.45 12.37 -12.74
CA PRO A 137 -3.24 13.48 -12.24
C PRO A 137 -3.71 13.23 -10.82
N LEU A 138 -4.11 14.30 -10.12
CA LEU A 138 -4.69 14.16 -8.78
C LEU A 138 -5.94 13.28 -8.83
N ALA A 139 -6.01 12.32 -7.90
CA ALA A 139 -7.08 11.33 -7.84
C ALA A 139 -8.21 11.73 -6.89
N ASP A 140 -9.42 11.26 -7.17
CA ASP A 140 -10.57 11.34 -6.26
C ASP A 140 -10.44 10.32 -5.12
N ILE A 141 -9.87 9.14 -5.44
CA ILE A 141 -9.60 8.05 -4.49
C ILE A 141 -8.16 7.60 -4.69
N SER A 142 -7.34 7.70 -3.66
CA SER A 142 -5.99 7.12 -3.64
C SER A 142 -5.94 5.98 -2.63
N VAL A 143 -5.36 4.86 -3.01
CA VAL A 143 -5.27 3.69 -2.14
C VAL A 143 -3.84 3.16 -2.02
N CYS A 144 -3.60 2.45 -0.92
CA CYS A 144 -2.37 1.70 -0.69
C CYS A 144 -2.71 0.43 0.12
N PHE A 145 -2.94 -0.66 -0.56
CA PHE A 145 -3.35 -1.91 0.07
C PHE A 145 -2.26 -2.98 0.01
N GLY A 146 -1.94 -3.55 1.17
CA GLY A 146 -0.97 -4.63 1.26
C GLY A 146 0.47 -4.22 1.01
N PHE A 147 0.82 -2.95 1.16
CA PHE A 147 2.15 -2.42 0.90
C PHE A 147 2.84 -1.83 2.15
N MET A 148 2.11 -1.13 3.02
CA MET A 148 2.71 -0.40 4.15
C MET A 148 3.62 -1.25 5.03
N HIS A 149 3.32 -2.54 5.18
CA HIS A 149 4.15 -3.47 5.93
C HIS A 149 5.49 -3.81 5.24
N HIS A 150 5.69 -3.44 3.99
CA HIS A 150 6.96 -3.57 3.27
C HIS A 150 7.84 -2.33 3.35
N VAL A 151 7.34 -1.25 3.95
CA VAL A 151 8.04 0.03 4.06
C VAL A 151 8.93 0.02 5.31
N PRO A 152 10.28 -0.02 5.17
CA PRO A 152 11.17 0.02 6.31
C PRO A 152 11.24 1.43 6.90
N SER A 153 11.37 1.50 8.22
CA SER A 153 11.42 2.69 9.05
C SER A 153 10.16 3.56 9.10
N CYS A 154 9.91 4.16 10.26
CA CYS A 154 8.80 5.09 10.48
C CYS A 154 8.88 6.30 9.53
N GLU A 155 10.08 6.80 9.26
CA GLU A 155 10.30 7.94 8.35
C GLU A 155 9.75 7.67 6.95
N TYR A 156 10.07 6.51 6.35
CA TYR A 156 9.59 6.18 5.00
C TYR A 156 8.09 5.86 4.98
N ARG A 157 7.53 5.30 6.04
CA ARG A 157 6.08 5.10 6.18
C ARG A 157 5.32 6.43 6.15
N VAL A 158 5.82 7.45 6.87
CA VAL A 158 5.27 8.81 6.82
C VAL A 158 5.38 9.40 5.41
N ARG A 159 6.51 9.21 4.70
CA ARG A 159 6.70 9.69 3.32
C ARG A 159 5.73 9.02 2.33
N VAL A 160 5.43 7.74 2.49
CA VAL A 160 4.42 7.05 1.67
C VAL A 160 3.04 7.67 1.86
N LEU A 161 2.65 7.95 3.10
CA LEU A 161 1.37 8.62 3.40
C LEU A 161 1.33 10.04 2.86
N ASP A 162 2.41 10.82 2.96
CA ASP A 162 2.52 12.17 2.40
C ASP A 162 2.40 12.13 0.87
N ALA A 163 3.07 11.18 0.21
CA ALA A 163 2.97 11.01 -1.23
C ALA A 163 1.53 10.69 -1.68
N LEU A 164 0.82 9.82 -0.95
CA LEU A 164 -0.60 9.56 -1.20
C LEU A 164 -1.47 10.81 -0.99
N ALA A 165 -1.22 11.59 0.06
CA ALA A 165 -1.95 12.81 0.32
C ALA A 165 -1.75 13.84 -0.81
N ARG A 166 -0.53 13.98 -1.31
CA ARG A 166 -0.20 14.85 -2.45
C ARG A 166 -0.81 14.39 -3.76
N GLN A 167 -0.94 13.07 -3.96
CA GLN A 167 -1.55 12.47 -5.17
C GLN A 167 -3.08 12.55 -5.15
N THR A 168 -3.69 12.89 -4.03
CA THR A 168 -5.15 12.98 -3.85
C THR A 168 -5.58 14.45 -3.98
N ARG A 169 -6.67 14.73 -4.68
CA ARG A 169 -7.23 16.10 -4.77
C ARG A 169 -7.80 16.57 -3.42
N PRO A 170 -7.94 17.88 -3.18
CA PRO A 170 -8.71 18.38 -2.03
C PRO A 170 -10.12 17.79 -2.00
N GLY A 171 -10.57 17.35 -0.84
CA GLY A 171 -11.84 16.61 -0.64
C GLY A 171 -11.80 15.13 -1.07
N GLY A 172 -10.71 14.68 -1.71
CA GLY A 172 -10.54 13.28 -2.13
C GLY A 172 -10.24 12.36 -0.96
N ILE A 173 -10.37 11.06 -1.21
CA ILE A 173 -10.27 10.00 -0.21
C ILE A 173 -8.96 9.25 -0.35
N ILE A 174 -8.34 8.95 0.79
CA ILE A 174 -7.13 8.13 0.90
C ILE A 174 -7.47 6.92 1.75
N ALA A 175 -7.21 5.72 1.24
CA ALA A 175 -7.46 4.49 1.97
C ALA A 175 -6.19 3.63 2.08
N ILE A 176 -5.85 3.21 3.29
CA ILE A 176 -4.64 2.44 3.55
C ILE A 176 -5.00 1.19 4.35
N SER A 177 -4.32 0.07 4.08
CA SER A 177 -4.36 -1.11 4.92
C SER A 177 -3.02 -1.34 5.61
N PHE A 178 -3.08 -1.63 6.91
CA PHE A 178 -1.95 -1.98 7.77
C PHE A 178 -2.09 -3.43 8.21
N TRP A 179 -1.06 -4.23 8.02
CA TRP A 179 -1.10 -5.66 8.33
C TRP A 179 -0.74 -5.92 9.78
N GLU A 180 -1.70 -6.48 10.53
CA GLU A 180 -1.55 -6.83 11.96
C GLU A 180 -1.25 -8.33 12.14
N PHE A 181 -0.33 -8.87 11.35
CA PHE A 181 -0.10 -10.31 11.19
C PHE A 181 0.43 -11.03 12.44
N MET A 182 1.04 -10.32 13.36
CA MET A 182 1.50 -10.93 14.60
C MET A 182 0.36 -11.26 15.58
N ASN A 183 -0.88 -10.83 15.28
CA ASN A 183 -2.08 -11.29 15.98
C ASN A 183 -2.51 -12.70 15.55
N ASP A 184 -1.92 -13.27 14.48
CA ASP A 184 -2.14 -14.67 14.05
C ASP A 184 -0.96 -15.55 14.49
N GLU A 185 -1.22 -16.51 15.39
CA GLU A 185 -0.20 -17.44 15.90
C GLU A 185 0.55 -18.21 14.81
N ARG A 186 -0.10 -18.51 13.67
CA ARG A 186 0.56 -19.14 12.53
C ARG A 186 1.62 -18.22 11.95
N MET A 187 1.33 -16.91 11.87
CA MET A 187 2.28 -15.92 11.37
C MET A 187 3.42 -15.66 12.37
N VAL A 188 3.13 -15.65 13.68
CA VAL A 188 4.16 -15.62 14.73
C VAL A 188 5.16 -16.76 14.56
N ARG A 189 4.66 -18.00 14.42
CA ARG A 189 5.53 -19.17 14.19
C ARG A 189 6.30 -19.09 12.87
N LYS A 190 5.70 -18.50 11.85
CA LYS A 190 6.34 -18.32 10.54
C LYS A 190 7.46 -17.29 10.58
N ALA A 191 7.25 -16.17 11.26
CA ALA A 191 8.26 -15.15 11.50
C ALA A 191 9.44 -15.73 12.30
N ALA A 192 9.18 -16.34 13.45
CA ALA A 192 10.23 -16.94 14.29
C ALA A 192 11.10 -17.97 13.54
N ARG A 193 10.51 -18.78 12.65
CA ARG A 193 11.27 -19.74 11.81
C ARG A 193 12.12 -19.03 10.76
N ALA A 194 11.63 -17.95 10.17
CA ALA A 194 12.38 -17.18 9.18
C ALA A 194 13.55 -16.46 9.84
N GLU A 195 13.34 -15.84 10.98
CA GLU A 195 14.36 -15.12 11.75
C GLU A 195 15.47 -16.05 12.26
N ALA A 196 15.10 -17.17 12.88
CA ALA A 196 16.09 -18.18 13.31
C ALA A 196 16.93 -18.72 12.14
N ARG A 197 16.34 -18.84 10.95
CA ARG A 197 17.08 -19.24 9.75
C ARG A 197 17.99 -18.12 9.24
N ALA A 198 17.54 -16.86 9.30
CA ALA A 198 18.32 -15.71 8.88
C ALA A 198 19.57 -15.46 9.75
N GLU A 199 19.53 -15.86 11.02
CA GLU A 199 20.71 -15.86 11.90
C GLU A 199 21.80 -16.85 11.42
N LEU A 200 21.39 -17.99 10.85
CA LEU A 200 22.31 -19.00 10.34
C LEU A 200 22.75 -18.72 8.89
N THR A 201 21.84 -18.17 8.11
CA THR A 201 22.06 -17.86 6.68
C THR A 201 21.44 -16.50 6.41
N PRO A 202 22.21 -15.42 6.53
CA PRO A 202 21.73 -14.05 6.30
C PRO A 202 21.07 -13.88 4.91
N PRO A 203 19.95 -13.16 4.81
CA PRO A 203 19.26 -12.95 3.54
C PRO A 203 20.03 -12.06 2.56
N PHE A 204 20.96 -11.25 3.05
CA PHE A 204 21.85 -10.39 2.26
C PHE A 204 23.13 -10.05 3.06
N GLU A 205 24.14 -9.59 2.38
CA GLU A 205 25.39 -9.16 3.00
C GLU A 205 25.16 -7.91 3.87
N GLY A 206 25.68 -7.92 5.09
CA GLY A 206 25.46 -6.84 6.07
C GLY A 206 24.12 -6.91 6.80
N TYR A 207 23.43 -8.05 6.73
CA TYR A 207 22.22 -8.26 7.53
C TYR A 207 22.52 -8.14 9.04
N ASP A 208 21.84 -7.22 9.69
CA ASP A 208 21.99 -6.93 11.12
C ASP A 208 20.60 -6.70 11.76
N PRO A 209 20.03 -7.74 12.40
CA PRO A 209 18.70 -7.65 13.01
C PRO A 209 18.63 -6.65 14.18
N SER A 210 19.76 -6.19 14.73
CA SER A 210 19.76 -5.15 15.77
C SER A 210 19.27 -3.78 15.23
N GLN A 211 19.22 -3.60 13.93
CA GLN A 211 18.71 -2.40 13.28
C GLN A 211 17.18 -2.42 13.07
N PHE A 212 16.53 -3.55 13.35
CA PHE A 212 15.07 -3.63 13.25
C PHE A 212 14.40 -2.72 14.28
N GLU A 213 13.36 -2.03 13.82
CA GLU A 213 12.45 -1.30 14.70
C GLU A 213 11.45 -2.27 15.37
N PRO A 214 10.86 -1.92 16.51
CA PRO A 214 9.79 -2.72 17.10
C PRO A 214 8.65 -2.98 16.11
N GLY A 215 8.32 -4.23 15.86
CA GLY A 215 7.35 -4.67 14.87
C GLY A 215 7.95 -5.14 13.54
N ASP A 216 9.26 -4.97 13.33
CA ASP A 216 9.94 -5.47 12.12
C ASP A 216 10.22 -6.96 12.20
N HIS A 217 9.92 -7.69 11.14
CA HIS A 217 10.06 -9.13 11.03
C HIS A 217 10.53 -9.58 9.65
N LEU A 218 11.13 -10.77 9.60
CA LEU A 218 11.29 -11.52 8.37
C LEU A 218 10.19 -12.58 8.25
N ILE A 219 9.58 -12.68 7.07
CA ILE A 219 8.56 -13.69 6.77
C ILE A 219 9.02 -14.55 5.60
N GLY A 220 9.07 -15.86 5.79
CA GLY A 220 9.37 -16.81 4.72
C GLY A 220 8.22 -16.93 3.72
N TRP A 221 8.44 -17.61 2.59
CA TRP A 221 7.43 -17.89 1.58
C TRP A 221 7.33 -19.37 1.30
N GLN A 222 6.12 -19.94 1.45
CA GLN A 222 5.84 -21.36 1.20
C GLN A 222 6.92 -22.29 1.83
N ASN A 223 7.46 -23.22 1.05
CA ASN A 223 8.56 -24.12 1.45
C ASN A 223 9.93 -23.66 0.93
N ASP A 224 10.01 -22.45 0.36
CA ASP A 224 11.28 -21.90 -0.13
C ASP A 224 12.09 -21.35 1.05
N HIS A 225 13.21 -22.01 1.34
CA HIS A 225 14.11 -21.64 2.43
C HIS A 225 14.96 -20.40 2.12
N ARG A 226 14.98 -19.92 0.87
CA ARG A 226 15.71 -18.73 0.46
C ARG A 226 14.82 -17.50 0.31
N ALA A 227 13.51 -17.71 0.24
CA ALA A 227 12.55 -16.63 0.09
C ALA A 227 12.26 -15.96 1.43
N TYR A 228 12.72 -14.73 1.57
CA TYR A 228 12.43 -13.85 2.70
C TYR A 228 11.71 -12.60 2.21
N ARG A 229 10.82 -12.09 3.06
CA ARG A 229 10.25 -10.76 2.95
C ARG A 229 10.44 -10.02 4.26
N TYR A 230 10.89 -8.79 4.18
CA TYR A 230 10.75 -7.86 5.29
C TYR A 230 9.28 -7.46 5.43
N CYS A 231 8.74 -7.53 6.64
CA CYS A 231 7.39 -7.08 6.97
C CYS A 231 7.39 -6.40 8.33
N HIS A 232 6.67 -5.28 8.42
CA HIS A 232 6.41 -4.59 9.67
C HIS A 232 4.99 -4.92 10.16
N HIS A 233 4.87 -5.36 11.39
CA HIS A 233 3.61 -5.50 12.11
C HIS A 233 3.21 -4.16 12.71
N PHE A 234 1.98 -3.73 12.47
CA PHE A 234 1.46 -2.48 13.02
C PHE A 234 0.60 -2.72 14.24
N ASP A 235 0.74 -1.85 15.23
CA ASP A 235 -0.23 -1.66 16.29
C ASP A 235 -1.00 -0.34 16.12
N ASP A 236 -2.05 -0.13 16.93
CA ASP A 236 -2.92 1.03 16.79
C ASP A 236 -2.22 2.35 17.12
N GLN A 237 -1.25 2.34 18.05
CA GLN A 237 -0.47 3.53 18.40
C GLN A 237 0.46 3.94 17.26
N GLN A 238 1.16 3.00 16.65
CA GLN A 238 2.02 3.27 15.49
C GLN A 238 1.23 3.85 14.32
N ILE A 239 0.04 3.31 14.05
CA ILE A 239 -0.85 3.85 13.01
C ILE A 239 -1.26 5.29 13.33
N THR A 240 -1.60 5.57 14.59
CA THR A 240 -1.97 6.91 15.06
C THR A 240 -0.79 7.89 14.91
N ASP A 241 0.40 7.46 15.25
CA ASP A 241 1.62 8.26 15.13
C ASP A 241 1.95 8.59 13.66
N LEU A 242 1.76 7.63 12.75
CA LEU A 242 1.94 7.84 11.31
C LEU A 242 0.95 8.88 10.76
N VAL A 243 -0.34 8.77 11.08
CA VAL A 243 -1.37 9.74 10.65
C VAL A 243 -1.07 11.13 11.24
N THR A 244 -0.61 11.20 12.48
CA THR A 244 -0.20 12.45 13.13
C THR A 244 1.04 13.03 12.47
N GLY A 245 2.02 12.19 12.12
CA GLY A 245 3.23 12.59 11.41
C GLY A 245 2.94 13.25 10.06
N VAL A 246 2.01 12.69 9.29
CA VAL A 246 1.58 13.30 8.00
C VAL A 246 0.91 14.66 8.22
N ARG A 247 0.06 14.78 9.24
CA ARG A 247 -0.56 16.07 9.58
C ARG A 247 0.47 17.14 9.94
N ALA A 248 1.55 16.75 10.60
CA ALA A 248 2.63 17.67 10.98
C ALA A 248 3.45 18.16 9.79
N LEU A 249 3.60 17.35 8.71
CA LEU A 249 4.27 17.77 7.48
C LEU A 249 3.46 18.82 6.70
N SER A 250 2.16 18.85 6.88
CA SER A 250 1.22 19.76 6.19
C SER A 250 1.24 21.21 6.73
N THR A 251 2.19 21.60 7.57
CA THR A 251 2.23 22.93 8.25
C THR A 251 2.50 24.11 7.33
N ASN A 252 2.83 23.90 6.04
CA ASN A 252 3.16 24.96 5.08
C ASN A 252 1.99 25.40 4.19
N GLY A 253 0.74 25.12 4.58
CA GLY A 253 -0.46 25.53 3.81
C GLY A 253 -1.02 24.44 2.92
N ASP A 254 -0.40 23.26 2.87
CA ASP A 254 -0.96 22.08 2.24
C ASP A 254 -2.11 21.53 3.11
N ALA A 255 -3.16 21.06 2.45
CA ALA A 255 -4.39 20.67 3.13
C ALA A 255 -4.14 19.48 4.10
N PRO A 256 -4.45 19.64 5.40
CA PRO A 256 -4.30 18.56 6.36
C PRO A 256 -5.21 17.39 5.99
N VAL A 257 -4.78 16.16 6.30
CA VAL A 257 -5.66 14.99 6.19
C VAL A 257 -6.51 14.84 7.43
N ARG A 258 -7.77 14.46 7.24
CA ARG A 258 -8.74 14.16 8.31
C ARG A 258 -9.07 12.67 8.30
N GLU A 259 -8.95 11.99 9.42
CA GLU A 259 -9.39 10.60 9.54
C GLU A 259 -10.92 10.55 9.56
N LEU A 260 -11.50 9.78 8.65
CA LEU A 260 -12.93 9.54 8.53
C LEU A 260 -13.36 8.26 9.25
N ALA A 261 -12.53 7.22 9.12
CA ALA A 261 -12.84 5.91 9.69
C ALA A 261 -11.57 5.10 9.93
N ARG A 262 -11.65 4.21 10.93
CA ARG A 262 -10.67 3.17 11.20
C ARG A 262 -11.41 1.89 11.55
N PHE A 263 -11.06 0.76 10.94
CA PHE A 263 -11.73 -0.51 11.17
C PHE A 263 -10.84 -1.70 10.84
N HIS A 264 -11.15 -2.84 11.43
CA HIS A 264 -10.55 -4.11 11.06
C HIS A 264 -11.33 -4.80 9.95
N ALA A 265 -10.63 -5.55 9.12
CA ALA A 265 -11.20 -6.47 8.15
C ALA A 265 -10.18 -7.53 7.74
N ASP A 266 -10.62 -8.41 6.85
CA ASP A 266 -9.84 -9.45 6.18
C ASP A 266 -9.36 -10.58 7.09
N GLY A 267 -8.85 -11.63 6.45
CA GLY A 267 -8.47 -12.85 7.12
C GLY A 267 -9.66 -13.66 7.63
N HIS A 268 -9.38 -14.77 8.29
CA HIS A 268 -10.43 -15.66 8.83
C HIS A 268 -11.11 -15.05 10.06
N SER A 269 -10.37 -14.28 10.86
CA SER A 269 -10.89 -13.59 12.05
C SER A 269 -11.65 -12.29 11.72
N GLY A 270 -11.46 -11.73 10.54
CA GLY A 270 -11.90 -10.37 10.21
C GLY A 270 -11.00 -9.26 10.78
N GLU A 271 -9.85 -9.63 11.35
CA GLU A 271 -8.96 -8.70 12.07
C GLU A 271 -7.52 -8.70 11.52
N LEU A 272 -7.32 -9.25 10.31
CA LEU A 272 -5.98 -9.39 9.74
C LEU A 272 -5.36 -8.05 9.33
N ASN A 273 -6.20 -7.14 8.85
CA ASN A 273 -5.78 -5.79 8.44
C ASN A 273 -6.56 -4.72 9.19
N ARG A 274 -5.86 -3.66 9.58
CA ARG A 274 -6.44 -2.39 10.00
C ARG A 274 -6.53 -1.47 8.80
N TYR A 275 -7.73 -1.00 8.49
CA TYR A 275 -7.98 0.01 7.47
C TYR A 275 -8.08 1.39 8.10
N VAL A 276 -7.46 2.37 7.45
CA VAL A 276 -7.60 3.79 7.80
C VAL A 276 -8.05 4.54 6.56
N ILE A 277 -9.14 5.28 6.71
CA ILE A 277 -9.70 6.12 5.66
C ILE A 277 -9.50 7.57 6.05
N LEU A 278 -8.79 8.30 5.21
CA LEU A 278 -8.52 9.71 5.38
C LEU A 278 -9.18 10.50 4.25
N GLN A 279 -9.49 11.75 4.52
CA GLN A 279 -9.87 12.74 3.53
C GLN A 279 -8.81 13.84 3.47
N ARG A 280 -8.38 14.20 2.28
CA ARG A 280 -7.59 15.41 2.07
C ARG A 280 -8.52 16.62 2.21
N ALA A 281 -8.21 17.53 3.16
CA ALA A 281 -8.99 18.74 3.37
C ALA A 281 -8.78 19.78 2.25
#